data_e59f390da2a4495acd43883d213e6c5c
#
_entry.id   e59f390da2a4495acd43883d213e6c5c
#
_cell.length_a   1.000
_cell.length_b   1.000
_cell.length_c   1.000
_cell.angle_alpha   90.00
_cell.angle_beta   90.00
_cell.angle_gamma   90.00
#
_symmetry.space_group_name_H-M   'P 1'
#
loop_
_entity.id
_entity.type
_entity.pdbx_description
1 polymer ?
#
loop_
_entity_poly.entity_id
_entity_poly.type
_entity_poly.pdbx_seq_one_letter_code
_entity_poly.pdbx_strand_id
1 'polypeptide(L)'
;MIRLKNDSQIEGIRKSCHELADLFNEIIPRVKPGVSTKEIDDWCVEFVRKHGGTPAWYSEGFPGCACISVNNHVIHGIPSKKTIVRDGDLVSLDIGINLNGYISDSCHTVQVGNVKPAHRKLVRVTREALLEGIAACHTGNRISDISKAVYNVAYEQNGYGVVYDYCGHGVGLDVHEDPSIPNCPSHERNPRIQAGMVLAIEPMINEGTADVITGDEESEWTVITADGSWSCHEEHTVAVFPDHTEILTDLDYAGNSCLKGTSF
;
A
#
# COMPACT_ATOMS: atom_id res chain seq x y z
N MET A 1 0.57 4.82 -21.50
CA MET A 1 0.76 6.31 -21.66
C MET A 1 0.29 6.97 -20.38
N ILE A 2 1.09 7.85 -19.78
CA ILE A 2 0.73 8.56 -18.54
C ILE A 2 -0.52 9.41 -18.77
N ARG A 3 -1.52 9.23 -17.92
CA ARG A 3 -2.78 9.99 -17.92
C ARG A 3 -2.74 11.08 -16.86
N LEU A 4 -2.70 12.34 -17.28
CA LEU A 4 -2.85 13.47 -16.37
C LEU A 4 -4.34 13.67 -16.09
N LYS A 5 -4.69 13.72 -14.80
CA LYS A 5 -6.06 13.91 -14.32
C LYS A 5 -6.35 15.41 -14.22
N ASN A 6 -7.55 15.82 -14.61
CA ASN A 6 -8.05 17.15 -14.35
C ASN A 6 -8.62 17.27 -12.92
N ASP A 7 -8.92 18.51 -12.49
CA ASP A 7 -9.38 18.79 -11.13
C ASP A 7 -10.62 17.97 -10.72
N SER A 8 -11.57 17.78 -11.65
CA SER A 8 -12.79 17.00 -11.38
C SER A 8 -12.48 15.51 -11.18
N GLN A 9 -11.51 14.98 -11.93
CA GLN A 9 -11.08 13.58 -11.77
C GLN A 9 -10.31 13.39 -10.46
N ILE A 10 -9.40 14.32 -10.11
CA ILE A 10 -8.68 14.28 -8.82
C ILE A 10 -9.69 14.34 -7.67
N GLU A 11 -10.72 15.19 -7.77
CA GLU A 11 -11.76 15.28 -6.74
C GLU A 11 -12.58 13.98 -6.62
N GLY A 12 -12.87 13.31 -7.73
CA GLY A 12 -13.50 11.98 -7.72
C GLY A 12 -12.63 10.92 -7.05
N ILE A 13 -11.33 10.89 -7.38
CA ILE A 13 -10.34 9.98 -6.78
C ILE A 13 -10.17 10.29 -5.29
N ARG A 14 -10.10 11.58 -4.90
CA ARG A 14 -10.02 11.99 -3.49
C ARG A 14 -11.19 11.44 -2.67
N LYS A 15 -12.41 11.50 -3.20
CA LYS A 15 -13.59 10.92 -2.52
C LYS A 15 -13.46 9.42 -2.32
N SER A 16 -12.98 8.69 -3.33
CA SER A 16 -12.70 7.26 -3.20
C SER A 16 -11.62 6.99 -2.14
N CYS A 17 -10.56 7.82 -2.10
CA CYS A 17 -9.48 7.70 -1.12
C CYS A 17 -9.96 8.01 0.32
N HIS A 18 -10.86 8.97 0.50
CA HIS A 18 -11.45 9.24 1.81
C HIS A 18 -12.32 8.07 2.31
N GLU A 19 -13.12 7.46 1.43
CA GLU A 19 -13.87 6.24 1.78
C GLU A 19 -12.92 5.08 2.14
N LEU A 20 -11.79 4.96 1.47
CA LEU A 20 -10.78 3.98 1.79
C LEU A 20 -10.11 4.26 3.15
N ALA A 21 -9.80 5.53 3.45
CA ALA A 21 -9.28 5.94 4.75
C ALA A 21 -10.28 5.64 5.89
N ASP A 22 -11.57 5.88 5.67
CA ASP A 22 -12.64 5.54 6.63
C ASP A 22 -12.76 4.03 6.83
N LEU A 23 -12.61 3.23 5.75
CA LEU A 23 -12.54 1.78 5.85
C LEU A 23 -11.38 1.33 6.76
N PHE A 24 -10.16 1.84 6.53
CA PHE A 24 -9.01 1.52 7.39
C PHE A 24 -9.24 1.91 8.84
N ASN A 25 -9.80 3.10 9.09
CA ASN A 25 -10.13 3.57 10.44
C ASN A 25 -11.14 2.65 11.14
N GLU A 26 -12.07 2.01 10.40
CA GLU A 26 -13.03 1.05 10.95
C GLU A 26 -12.38 -0.32 11.20
N ILE A 27 -11.57 -0.84 10.28
CA ILE A 27 -11.12 -2.24 10.34
C ILE A 27 -9.82 -2.44 11.14
N ILE A 28 -8.85 -1.52 11.07
CA ILE A 28 -7.55 -1.68 11.76
C ILE A 28 -7.72 -2.00 13.25
N PRO A 29 -8.60 -1.31 14.03
CA PRO A 29 -8.79 -1.63 15.44
C PRO A 29 -9.40 -3.01 15.72
N ARG A 30 -9.97 -3.65 14.69
CA ARG A 30 -10.59 -4.98 14.77
C ARG A 30 -9.63 -6.12 14.45
N VAL A 31 -8.48 -5.81 13.84
CA VAL A 31 -7.43 -6.80 13.52
C VAL A 31 -6.73 -7.22 14.81
N LYS A 32 -7.10 -8.39 15.34
CA LYS A 32 -6.67 -8.90 16.65
C LYS A 32 -6.35 -10.39 16.57
N PRO A 33 -5.57 -10.93 17.52
CA PRO A 33 -5.35 -12.37 17.60
C PRO A 33 -6.66 -13.16 17.61
N GLY A 34 -6.73 -14.21 16.80
CA GLY A 34 -7.88 -15.09 16.64
C GLY A 34 -8.79 -14.77 15.46
N VAL A 35 -8.64 -13.61 14.82
CA VAL A 35 -9.38 -13.25 13.60
C VAL A 35 -8.72 -13.93 12.40
N SER A 36 -9.49 -14.46 11.48
CA SER A 36 -8.99 -14.97 10.19
C SER A 36 -8.85 -13.84 9.17
N THR A 37 -7.94 -14.00 8.21
CA THR A 37 -7.82 -13.03 7.11
C THR A 37 -9.10 -12.97 6.27
N LYS A 38 -9.88 -14.07 6.21
CA LYS A 38 -11.20 -14.07 5.53
C LYS A 38 -12.24 -13.21 6.26
N GLU A 39 -12.25 -13.17 7.61
CA GLU A 39 -13.15 -12.28 8.35
C GLU A 39 -12.81 -10.81 8.11
N ILE A 40 -11.51 -10.48 8.00
CA ILE A 40 -11.07 -9.11 7.66
C ILE A 40 -11.57 -8.73 6.27
N ASP A 41 -11.40 -9.61 5.29
CA ASP A 41 -11.92 -9.41 3.92
C ASP A 41 -13.44 -9.23 3.90
N ASP A 42 -14.18 -10.04 4.67
CA ASP A 42 -15.63 -9.92 4.78
C ASP A 42 -16.08 -8.55 5.32
N TRP A 43 -15.35 -7.98 6.28
CA TRP A 43 -15.60 -6.62 6.77
C TRP A 43 -15.34 -5.57 5.70
N CYS A 44 -14.27 -5.73 4.90
CA CYS A 44 -14.00 -4.83 3.78
C CYS A 44 -15.11 -4.87 2.73
N VAL A 45 -15.57 -6.08 2.36
CA VAL A 45 -16.69 -6.26 1.42
C VAL A 45 -17.97 -5.58 1.93
N GLU A 46 -18.30 -5.78 3.22
CA GLU A 46 -19.48 -5.17 3.84
C GLU A 46 -19.41 -3.63 3.81
N PHE A 47 -18.27 -3.06 4.21
CA PHE A 47 -18.05 -1.62 4.21
C PHE A 47 -18.18 -1.05 2.79
N VAL A 48 -17.41 -1.57 1.83
CA VAL A 48 -17.37 -1.08 0.44
C VAL A 48 -18.76 -1.09 -0.17
N ARG A 49 -19.52 -2.20 0.02
CA ARG A 49 -20.88 -2.31 -0.47
C ARG A 49 -21.83 -1.31 0.18
N LYS A 50 -21.73 -1.10 1.48
CA LYS A 50 -22.58 -0.15 2.25
C LYS A 50 -22.35 1.29 1.77
N HIS A 51 -21.15 1.63 1.35
CA HIS A 51 -20.77 2.97 0.89
C HIS A 51 -20.90 3.15 -0.64
N GLY A 52 -21.48 2.15 -1.35
CA GLY A 52 -21.81 2.26 -2.77
C GLY A 52 -20.63 2.08 -3.71
N GLY A 53 -19.50 1.59 -3.20
CA GLY A 53 -18.32 1.23 -3.98
C GLY A 53 -18.32 -0.24 -4.41
N THR A 54 -17.27 -0.62 -5.14
CA THR A 54 -16.92 -2.01 -5.44
C THR A 54 -15.42 -2.23 -5.16
N PRO A 55 -15.00 -3.43 -4.73
CA PRO A 55 -13.57 -3.73 -4.58
C PRO A 55 -12.84 -3.53 -5.91
N ALA A 56 -11.74 -2.76 -5.89
CA ALA A 56 -10.99 -2.47 -7.11
C ALA A 56 -10.34 -3.73 -7.71
N TRP A 57 -9.84 -4.62 -6.85
CA TRP A 57 -9.14 -5.85 -7.23
C TRP A 57 -9.98 -6.85 -8.04
N TYR A 58 -11.33 -6.75 -8.00
CA TYR A 58 -12.20 -7.60 -8.82
C TYR A 58 -12.02 -7.37 -10.31
N SER A 59 -11.64 -6.17 -10.73
CA SER A 59 -11.30 -5.87 -12.14
C SER A 59 -10.02 -6.55 -12.61
N GLU A 60 -9.11 -6.85 -11.67
CA GLU A 60 -7.85 -7.56 -11.93
C GLU A 60 -8.00 -9.09 -11.83
N GLY A 61 -9.16 -9.59 -11.40
CA GLY A 61 -9.41 -11.02 -11.21
C GLY A 61 -8.95 -11.57 -9.86
N PHE A 62 -8.52 -10.72 -8.92
CA PHE A 62 -8.16 -11.13 -7.56
C PHE A 62 -9.42 -11.61 -6.80
N PRO A 63 -9.35 -12.70 -6.03
CA PRO A 63 -10.54 -13.33 -5.43
C PRO A 63 -11.03 -12.68 -4.13
N GLY A 64 -10.36 -11.61 -3.63
CA GLY A 64 -10.69 -10.88 -2.40
C GLY A 64 -11.00 -9.41 -2.63
N CYS A 65 -11.59 -8.77 -1.63
CA CYS A 65 -11.72 -7.31 -1.54
C CYS A 65 -10.39 -6.68 -1.11
N ALA A 66 -9.64 -7.39 -0.28
CA ALA A 66 -8.37 -6.99 0.27
C ALA A 66 -7.29 -8.04 0.01
N CYS A 67 -6.08 -7.62 -0.39
CA CYS A 67 -4.88 -8.43 -0.27
C CYS A 67 -4.42 -8.38 1.19
N ILE A 68 -4.34 -9.53 1.86
CA ILE A 68 -3.99 -9.59 3.29
C ILE A 68 -2.75 -10.46 3.47
N SER A 69 -1.61 -9.79 3.62
CA SER A 69 -0.30 -10.42 3.69
C SER A 69 0.20 -10.47 5.13
N VAL A 70 0.59 -11.65 5.61
CA VAL A 70 0.99 -11.88 7.01
C VAL A 70 2.46 -12.26 7.09
N ASN A 71 3.24 -11.52 7.88
CA ASN A 71 4.64 -11.77 8.21
C ASN A 71 5.57 -11.84 7.00
N ASN A 72 5.92 -13.02 6.50
CA ASN A 72 6.79 -13.23 5.34
C ASN A 72 6.06 -13.18 3.99
N HIS A 73 4.74 -13.00 4.00
CA HIS A 73 4.01 -12.64 2.79
C HIS A 73 4.24 -11.15 2.49
N VAL A 74 4.68 -10.85 1.29
CA VAL A 74 5.04 -9.51 0.85
C VAL A 74 3.79 -8.75 0.40
N ILE A 75 3.11 -9.28 -0.63
CA ILE A 75 1.88 -8.73 -1.23
C ILE A 75 0.96 -9.86 -1.72
N HIS A 76 -0.23 -9.47 -2.15
CA HIS A 76 -1.24 -10.34 -2.80
C HIS A 76 -1.64 -11.56 -1.97
N GLY A 77 -1.56 -11.47 -0.64
CA GLY A 77 -2.04 -12.53 0.25
C GLY A 77 -3.55 -12.75 0.08
N ILE A 78 -3.95 -13.98 -0.30
CA ILE A 78 -5.37 -14.31 -0.48
C ILE A 78 -6.05 -14.50 0.88
N PRO A 79 -7.21 -13.83 1.11
CA PRO A 79 -7.98 -14.02 2.33
C PRO A 79 -8.41 -15.47 2.54
N SER A 80 -8.10 -16.04 3.70
CA SER A 80 -8.35 -17.45 4.01
C SER A 80 -8.89 -17.64 5.43
N LYS A 81 -9.84 -18.59 5.58
CA LYS A 81 -10.30 -19.04 6.90
C LYS A 81 -9.22 -19.81 7.69
N LYS A 82 -8.19 -20.31 7.00
CA LYS A 82 -7.09 -21.07 7.60
C LYS A 82 -6.00 -20.16 8.18
N THR A 83 -5.83 -18.97 7.63
CA THR A 83 -4.83 -17.98 8.07
C THR A 83 -5.41 -17.18 9.21
N ILE A 84 -5.01 -17.51 10.44
CA ILE A 84 -5.47 -16.88 11.67
C ILE A 84 -4.39 -15.93 12.18
N VAL A 85 -4.75 -14.68 12.39
CA VAL A 85 -3.89 -13.64 12.97
C VAL A 85 -3.49 -14.02 14.41
N ARG A 86 -2.23 -13.84 14.77
CA ARG A 86 -1.65 -14.18 16.07
C ARG A 86 -1.05 -12.97 16.77
N ASP A 87 -0.85 -13.09 18.06
CA ASP A 87 -0.10 -12.10 18.85
C ASP A 87 1.34 -12.01 18.33
N GLY A 88 1.78 -10.82 18.00
CA GLY A 88 3.11 -10.53 17.44
C GLY A 88 3.16 -10.44 15.92
N ASP A 89 2.10 -10.77 15.19
CA ASP A 89 2.08 -10.71 13.72
C ASP A 89 2.16 -9.27 13.17
N LEU A 90 2.73 -9.15 11.97
CA LEU A 90 2.52 -8.04 11.05
C LEU A 90 1.47 -8.46 10.02
N VAL A 91 0.46 -7.63 9.81
CA VAL A 91 -0.62 -7.88 8.86
C VAL A 91 -0.73 -6.67 7.92
N SER A 92 -0.23 -6.79 6.71
CA SER A 92 -0.38 -5.78 5.66
C SER A 92 -1.75 -5.93 5.03
N LEU A 93 -2.53 -4.87 5.10
CA LEU A 93 -3.86 -4.75 4.51
C LEU A 93 -3.72 -3.83 3.30
N ASP A 94 -3.82 -4.38 2.11
CA ASP A 94 -3.74 -3.67 0.84
C ASP A 94 -5.12 -3.70 0.19
N ILE A 95 -5.73 -2.52 0.04
CA ILE A 95 -7.14 -2.38 -0.30
C ILE A 95 -7.35 -1.27 -1.32
N GLY A 96 -8.12 -1.58 -2.36
CA GLY A 96 -8.58 -0.61 -3.34
C GLY A 96 -10.10 -0.53 -3.42
N ILE A 97 -10.64 0.68 -3.59
CA ILE A 97 -12.07 0.92 -3.81
C ILE A 97 -12.28 1.57 -5.18
N ASN A 98 -13.22 1.04 -5.95
CA ASN A 98 -13.77 1.74 -7.09
C ASN A 98 -15.10 2.41 -6.67
N LEU A 99 -15.07 3.73 -6.57
CA LEU A 99 -16.23 4.55 -6.27
C LEU A 99 -16.63 5.37 -7.51
N ASN A 100 -17.72 4.96 -8.18
CA ASN A 100 -18.24 5.62 -9.38
C ASN A 100 -17.20 5.77 -10.52
N GLY A 101 -16.32 4.81 -10.71
CA GLY A 101 -15.27 4.81 -11.73
C GLY A 101 -13.98 5.54 -11.33
N TYR A 102 -13.87 5.97 -10.07
CA TYR A 102 -12.65 6.52 -9.49
C TYR A 102 -12.05 5.54 -8.50
N ILE A 103 -10.77 5.23 -8.68
CA ILE A 103 -10.09 4.16 -7.93
C ILE A 103 -9.15 4.78 -6.91
N SER A 104 -9.24 4.29 -5.68
CA SER A 104 -8.28 4.51 -4.60
C SER A 104 -7.49 3.24 -4.33
N ASP A 105 -6.27 3.42 -3.82
CA ASP A 105 -5.34 2.36 -3.49
C ASP A 105 -4.51 2.74 -2.28
N SER A 106 -4.35 1.85 -1.31
CA SER A 106 -3.50 2.08 -0.14
C SER A 106 -3.24 0.79 0.64
N CYS A 107 -2.09 0.72 1.29
CA CYS A 107 -1.72 -0.38 2.15
C CYS A 107 -1.22 0.11 3.52
N HIS A 108 -1.69 -0.55 4.57
CA HIS A 108 -1.21 -0.32 5.94
C HIS A 108 -0.86 -1.62 6.64
N THR A 109 0.34 -1.67 7.23
CA THR A 109 0.78 -2.81 8.03
C THR A 109 0.39 -2.64 9.50
N VAL A 110 -0.52 -3.50 9.96
CA VAL A 110 -1.00 -3.54 11.35
C VAL A 110 -0.05 -4.36 12.20
N GLN A 111 0.40 -3.79 13.31
CA GLN A 111 1.19 -4.47 14.34
C GLN A 111 0.25 -5.11 15.36
N VAL A 112 0.16 -6.42 15.39
CA VAL A 112 -0.83 -7.13 16.22
C VAL A 112 -0.26 -7.51 17.59
N GLY A 113 -0.74 -6.87 18.64
CA GLY A 113 -0.35 -7.21 20.02
C GLY A 113 1.13 -6.96 20.33
N ASN A 114 1.84 -8.00 20.79
CA ASN A 114 3.22 -7.88 21.28
C ASN A 114 4.25 -8.15 20.17
N VAL A 115 4.35 -7.25 19.19
CA VAL A 115 5.30 -7.33 18.09
C VAL A 115 6.74 -7.15 18.59
N LYS A 116 7.69 -7.96 18.11
CA LYS A 116 9.11 -7.88 18.46
C LYS A 116 9.73 -6.54 18.04
N PRO A 117 10.72 -6.02 18.80
CA PRO A 117 11.36 -4.73 18.46
C PRO A 117 11.93 -4.65 17.03
N ALA A 118 12.48 -5.78 16.51
CA ALA A 118 13.00 -5.84 15.12
C ALA A 118 11.87 -5.57 14.11
N HIS A 119 10.75 -6.26 14.24
CA HIS A 119 9.62 -6.10 13.31
C HIS A 119 8.94 -4.73 13.45
N ARG A 120 8.88 -4.14 14.68
CA ARG A 120 8.44 -2.75 14.84
C ARG A 120 9.38 -1.78 14.11
N LYS A 121 10.70 -2.05 14.15
CA LYS A 121 11.68 -1.26 13.41
C LYS A 121 11.44 -1.38 11.90
N LEU A 122 11.15 -2.58 11.39
CA LEU A 122 10.82 -2.79 9.98
C LEU A 122 9.64 -1.90 9.55
N VAL A 123 8.51 -1.95 10.27
CA VAL A 123 7.33 -1.13 9.97
C VAL A 123 7.67 0.36 10.00
N ARG A 124 8.38 0.82 11.04
CA ARG A 124 8.77 2.23 11.13
C ARG A 124 9.63 2.68 9.96
N VAL A 125 10.61 1.87 9.56
CA VAL A 125 11.52 2.18 8.44
C VAL A 125 10.77 2.16 7.12
N THR A 126 9.83 1.24 6.91
CA THR A 126 9.00 1.19 5.69
C THR A 126 8.13 2.45 5.56
N ARG A 127 7.51 2.90 6.65
CA ARG A 127 6.74 4.16 6.68
C ARG A 127 7.62 5.38 6.43
N GLU A 128 8.80 5.43 7.05
CA GLU A 128 9.76 6.50 6.82
C GLU A 128 10.20 6.53 5.35
N ALA A 129 10.49 5.36 4.75
CA ALA A 129 10.82 5.23 3.34
C ALA A 129 9.68 5.71 2.42
N LEU A 130 8.43 5.35 2.73
CA LEU A 130 7.24 5.84 2.01
C LEU A 130 7.15 7.37 2.07
N LEU A 131 7.26 7.97 3.25
CA LEU A 131 7.15 9.42 3.43
C LEU A 131 8.27 10.19 2.71
N GLU A 132 9.50 9.69 2.74
CA GLU A 132 10.61 10.27 1.99
C GLU A 132 10.41 10.11 0.48
N GLY A 133 9.85 8.98 0.01
CA GLY A 133 9.43 8.79 -1.38
C GLY A 133 8.36 9.81 -1.80
N ILE A 134 7.35 10.03 -0.95
CA ILE A 134 6.30 11.04 -1.19
C ILE A 134 6.88 12.45 -1.19
N ALA A 135 7.79 12.77 -0.28
CA ALA A 135 8.47 14.08 -0.25
C ALA A 135 9.27 14.35 -1.54
N ALA A 136 9.85 13.31 -2.15
CA ALA A 136 10.52 13.42 -3.44
C ALA A 136 9.55 13.49 -4.63
N CYS A 137 8.27 13.16 -4.44
CA CYS A 137 7.23 13.16 -5.46
C CYS A 137 6.66 14.56 -5.67
N HIS A 138 7.34 15.42 -6.39
CA HIS A 138 6.84 16.76 -6.72
C HIS A 138 7.16 17.15 -8.17
N THR A 139 6.40 18.12 -8.69
CA THR A 139 6.58 18.64 -10.05
C THR A 139 8.02 19.05 -10.31
N GLY A 140 8.57 18.55 -11.41
CA GLY A 140 9.95 18.83 -11.86
C GLY A 140 10.95 17.72 -11.54
N ASN A 141 10.74 16.94 -10.48
CA ASN A 141 11.49 15.73 -10.20
C ASN A 141 11.14 14.62 -11.22
N ARG A 142 11.83 13.50 -11.09
CA ARG A 142 11.61 12.29 -11.90
C ARG A 142 11.16 11.13 -11.00
N ILE A 143 10.57 10.12 -11.60
CA ILE A 143 10.20 8.89 -10.88
C ILE A 143 11.40 8.28 -10.14
N SER A 144 12.59 8.31 -10.73
CA SER A 144 13.81 7.82 -10.06
C SER A 144 14.20 8.58 -8.79
N ASP A 145 13.67 9.77 -8.57
CA ASP A 145 13.96 10.52 -7.33
C ASP A 145 13.14 9.96 -6.17
N ILE A 146 11.92 9.46 -6.44
CA ILE A 146 11.11 8.67 -5.50
C ILE A 146 11.88 7.38 -5.14
N SER A 147 12.27 6.61 -6.17
CA SER A 147 13.00 5.34 -6.00
C SER A 147 14.26 5.49 -5.14
N LYS A 148 15.05 6.55 -5.39
CA LYS A 148 16.26 6.85 -4.61
C LYS A 148 15.94 7.20 -3.15
N ALA A 149 14.90 7.98 -2.91
CA ALA A 149 14.50 8.36 -1.55
C ALA A 149 14.08 7.13 -0.73
N VAL A 150 13.22 6.28 -1.29
CA VAL A 150 12.81 5.00 -0.68
C VAL A 150 14.02 4.11 -0.40
N TYR A 151 14.85 3.87 -1.42
CA TYR A 151 16.02 2.99 -1.32
C TYR A 151 17.05 3.49 -0.30
N ASN A 152 17.28 4.80 -0.26
CA ASN A 152 18.19 5.40 0.70
C ASN A 152 17.79 5.10 2.14
N VAL A 153 16.52 5.27 2.49
CA VAL A 153 16.02 4.99 3.85
C VAL A 153 16.06 3.49 4.14
N ALA A 154 15.49 2.68 3.27
CA ALA A 154 15.32 1.26 3.55
C ALA A 154 16.64 0.48 3.50
N TYR A 155 17.44 0.67 2.43
CA TYR A 155 18.66 -0.08 2.21
C TYR A 155 19.92 0.63 2.73
N GLU A 156 20.22 1.85 2.25
CA GLU A 156 21.49 2.50 2.55
C GLU A 156 21.63 2.82 4.04
N GLN A 157 20.57 3.25 4.71
CA GLN A 157 20.59 3.61 6.13
C GLN A 157 20.29 2.44 7.07
N ASN A 158 19.48 1.46 6.64
CA ASN A 158 18.97 0.40 7.52
C ASN A 158 19.34 -1.02 7.10
N GLY A 159 19.83 -1.25 5.87
CA GLY A 159 20.31 -2.54 5.37
C GLY A 159 19.20 -3.55 5.09
N TYR A 160 17.96 -3.11 4.89
CA TYR A 160 16.82 -3.97 4.56
C TYR A 160 16.74 -4.29 3.06
N GLY A 161 16.17 -5.44 2.71
CA GLY A 161 15.88 -5.80 1.32
C GLY A 161 14.75 -4.93 0.76
N VAL A 162 14.99 -4.28 -0.36
CA VAL A 162 13.94 -3.53 -1.09
C VAL A 162 13.50 -4.37 -2.29
N VAL A 163 12.25 -4.81 -2.28
CA VAL A 163 11.71 -5.65 -3.36
C VAL A 163 11.79 -4.89 -4.69
N TYR A 164 12.29 -5.55 -5.73
CA TYR A 164 12.51 -4.95 -7.06
C TYR A 164 11.61 -5.54 -8.16
N ASP A 165 11.00 -6.70 -7.93
CA ASP A 165 10.11 -7.37 -8.89
C ASP A 165 8.71 -6.72 -8.97
N TYR A 166 8.36 -5.93 -7.95
CA TYR A 166 7.11 -5.19 -7.83
C TYR A 166 7.38 -3.72 -7.56
N CYS A 167 6.46 -2.87 -7.97
CA CYS A 167 6.66 -1.42 -7.93
C CYS A 167 5.33 -0.67 -7.86
N GLY A 168 5.37 0.55 -7.40
CA GLY A 168 4.26 1.48 -7.48
C GLY A 168 3.89 1.86 -8.91
N HIS A 169 2.76 2.54 -9.07
CA HIS A 169 2.15 2.80 -10.37
C HIS A 169 1.33 4.09 -10.40
N GLY A 170 0.90 4.51 -11.56
CA GLY A 170 -0.18 5.47 -11.69
C GLY A 170 -1.52 4.81 -11.33
N VAL A 171 -2.47 5.58 -10.79
CA VAL A 171 -3.75 5.05 -10.33
C VAL A 171 -4.88 6.08 -10.52
N GLY A 172 -6.12 5.65 -10.42
CA GLY A 172 -7.28 6.52 -10.25
C GLY A 172 -8.38 6.35 -11.28
N LEU A 173 -8.10 6.12 -12.56
CA LEU A 173 -9.09 5.80 -13.59
C LEU A 173 -9.06 4.31 -13.97
N ASP A 174 -7.92 3.67 -13.73
CA ASP A 174 -7.73 2.23 -13.68
C ASP A 174 -6.90 1.91 -12.44
N VAL A 175 -6.86 0.64 -12.02
CA VAL A 175 -6.05 0.18 -10.87
C VAL A 175 -4.58 0.42 -11.17
N HIS A 176 -4.07 -0.12 -12.27
CA HIS A 176 -2.68 0.04 -12.69
C HIS A 176 -2.59 0.93 -13.93
N GLU A 177 -1.95 2.08 -13.79
CA GLU A 177 -1.66 3.02 -14.88
C GLU A 177 -0.16 3.29 -14.99
N ASP A 178 0.29 3.78 -16.16
CA ASP A 178 1.62 4.40 -16.26
C ASP A 178 1.73 5.63 -15.33
N PRO A 179 2.90 5.91 -14.77
CA PRO A 179 4.16 5.18 -14.91
C PRO A 179 4.34 4.10 -13.85
N SER A 180 5.23 3.10 -14.10
CA SER A 180 5.80 2.29 -13.02
C SER A 180 6.68 3.15 -12.11
N ILE A 181 6.67 2.86 -10.81
CA ILE A 181 7.40 3.59 -9.76
C ILE A 181 8.23 2.60 -8.94
N PRO A 182 9.42 2.20 -9.42
CA PRO A 182 10.28 1.28 -8.68
C PRO A 182 10.68 1.84 -7.32
N ASN A 183 10.76 0.95 -6.31
CA ASN A 183 11.22 1.29 -4.96
C ASN A 183 12.76 1.30 -4.82
N CYS A 184 13.47 0.90 -5.86
CA CYS A 184 14.93 0.88 -5.92
C CYS A 184 15.41 1.49 -7.25
N PRO A 185 16.70 1.87 -7.36
CA PRO A 185 17.27 2.33 -8.64
C PRO A 185 17.08 1.28 -9.74
N SER A 186 16.51 1.67 -10.86
CA SER A 186 16.22 0.80 -12.01
C SER A 186 16.64 1.44 -13.32
N HIS A 187 16.65 0.63 -14.40
CA HIS A 187 16.89 1.08 -15.78
C HIS A 187 15.59 1.33 -16.56
N GLU A 188 14.45 1.35 -15.89
CA GLU A 188 13.15 1.58 -16.50
C GLU A 188 12.97 3.03 -16.97
N ARG A 189 11.84 3.27 -17.65
CA ARG A 189 11.46 4.62 -18.07
C ARG A 189 11.41 5.54 -16.86
N ASN A 190 12.05 6.70 -16.99
CA ASN A 190 12.18 7.68 -15.94
C ASN A 190 11.55 9.03 -16.34
N PRO A 191 10.21 9.11 -16.44
CA PRO A 191 9.53 10.33 -16.81
C PRO A 191 9.66 11.41 -15.75
N ARG A 192 9.44 12.67 -16.15
CA ARG A 192 9.29 13.77 -15.19
C ARG A 192 7.93 13.68 -14.51
N ILE A 193 7.92 13.97 -13.22
CA ILE A 193 6.70 14.15 -12.44
C ILE A 193 6.04 15.46 -12.85
N GLN A 194 4.73 15.41 -13.13
CA GLN A 194 3.94 16.52 -13.63
C GLN A 194 2.66 16.68 -12.83
N ALA A 195 2.19 17.92 -12.69
CA ALA A 195 0.88 18.20 -12.13
C ALA A 195 -0.22 17.45 -12.88
N GLY A 196 -1.18 16.90 -12.15
CA GLY A 196 -2.23 16.03 -12.65
C GLY A 196 -1.88 14.53 -12.63
N MET A 197 -0.65 14.13 -12.28
CA MET A 197 -0.36 12.73 -11.96
C MET A 197 -1.03 12.34 -10.63
N VAL A 198 -1.61 11.15 -10.60
CA VAL A 198 -2.04 10.47 -9.37
C VAL A 198 -1.32 9.14 -9.33
N LEU A 199 -0.60 8.88 -8.23
CA LEU A 199 0.41 7.84 -8.13
C LEU A 199 0.22 7.04 -6.83
N ALA A 200 0.34 5.74 -6.91
CA ALA A 200 0.52 4.82 -5.79
C ALA A 200 2.02 4.67 -5.51
N ILE A 201 2.46 5.07 -4.33
CA ILE A 201 3.84 4.91 -3.86
C ILE A 201 3.81 3.88 -2.75
N GLU A 202 4.46 2.73 -2.97
CA GLU A 202 4.22 1.51 -2.19
C GLU A 202 5.51 0.72 -1.93
N PRO A 203 6.39 1.16 -1.03
CA PRO A 203 7.57 0.39 -0.66
C PRO A 203 7.21 -0.95 -0.01
N MET A 204 7.75 -2.02 -0.58
CA MET A 204 7.77 -3.38 -0.04
C MET A 204 9.16 -3.68 0.48
N ILE A 205 9.31 -3.81 1.80
CA ILE A 205 10.60 -3.90 2.49
C ILE A 205 10.68 -5.19 3.28
N ASN A 206 11.75 -5.97 3.04
CA ASN A 206 12.03 -7.24 3.72
C ASN A 206 13.09 -7.07 4.80
N GLU A 207 12.95 -7.76 5.91
CA GLU A 207 14.00 -7.80 6.96
C GLU A 207 15.31 -8.43 6.46
N GLY A 208 15.22 -9.34 5.49
CA GLY A 208 16.34 -10.05 4.89
C GLY A 208 16.68 -9.55 3.48
N THR A 209 16.71 -10.48 2.51
CA THR A 209 17.04 -10.17 1.13
C THR A 209 15.88 -9.56 0.37
N ALA A 210 16.17 -8.90 -0.76
CA ALA A 210 15.15 -8.35 -1.64
C ALA A 210 14.40 -9.41 -2.47
N ASP A 211 14.94 -10.64 -2.51
CA ASP A 211 14.42 -11.71 -3.36
C ASP A 211 13.05 -12.21 -2.87
N VAL A 212 12.17 -12.47 -3.83
CA VAL A 212 10.81 -12.97 -3.57
C VAL A 212 10.50 -14.20 -4.42
N ILE A 213 9.51 -14.96 -4.00
CA ILE A 213 8.95 -16.09 -4.73
C ILE A 213 7.48 -15.76 -5.01
N THR A 214 7.08 -15.79 -6.27
CA THR A 214 5.69 -15.57 -6.71
C THR A 214 5.01 -16.90 -6.94
N GLY A 215 3.80 -17.02 -6.39
CA GLY A 215 3.01 -18.25 -6.43
C GLY A 215 3.45 -19.28 -5.40
N ASP A 216 2.48 -19.95 -4.82
CA ASP A 216 2.66 -21.09 -3.95
C ASP A 216 1.69 -22.24 -4.36
N GLU A 217 1.64 -23.34 -3.59
CA GLU A 217 0.77 -24.48 -3.88
C GLU A 217 -0.73 -24.12 -3.81
N GLU A 218 -1.11 -23.04 -3.13
CA GLU A 218 -2.49 -22.61 -2.93
C GLU A 218 -2.91 -21.48 -3.89
N SER A 219 -1.93 -20.70 -4.44
CA SER A 219 -2.24 -19.50 -5.23
C SER A 219 -1.11 -19.05 -6.15
N GLU A 220 -1.48 -18.64 -7.37
CA GLU A 220 -0.57 -17.94 -8.31
C GLU A 220 -0.32 -16.47 -7.93
N TRP A 221 -1.12 -15.90 -7.00
CA TRP A 221 -1.06 -14.49 -6.61
C TRP A 221 -0.02 -14.20 -5.53
N THR A 222 0.02 -15.05 -4.52
CA THR A 222 0.79 -14.81 -3.30
C THR A 222 2.27 -14.60 -3.58
N VAL A 223 2.84 -13.55 -3.01
CA VAL A 223 4.28 -13.24 -3.08
C VAL A 223 4.87 -13.34 -1.68
N ILE A 224 5.91 -14.17 -1.52
CA ILE A 224 6.60 -14.39 -0.24
C ILE A 224 8.07 -14.05 -0.34
N THR A 225 8.70 -13.72 0.79
CA THR A 225 10.16 -13.56 0.85
C THR A 225 10.88 -14.89 0.59
N ALA A 226 11.93 -14.87 -0.24
CA ALA A 226 12.65 -16.08 -0.62
C ALA A 226 13.43 -16.70 0.56
N ASP A 227 13.83 -15.91 1.55
CA ASP A 227 14.59 -16.32 2.72
C ASP A 227 13.73 -16.58 3.98
N GLY A 228 12.39 -16.39 3.87
CA GLY A 228 11.47 -16.54 4.98
C GLY A 228 11.51 -15.40 6.00
N SER A 229 12.26 -14.33 5.76
CA SER A 229 12.27 -13.13 6.59
C SER A 229 10.94 -12.40 6.53
N TRP A 230 10.67 -11.54 7.51
CA TRP A 230 9.43 -10.77 7.52
C TRP A 230 9.47 -9.61 6.53
N SER A 231 8.30 -9.27 5.99
CA SER A 231 8.09 -8.16 5.08
C SER A 231 7.11 -7.15 5.66
N CYS A 232 7.20 -5.93 5.17
CA CYS A 232 6.26 -4.85 5.47
C CYS A 232 5.94 -4.11 4.17
N HIS A 233 4.67 -3.87 3.93
CA HIS A 233 4.15 -3.10 2.82
C HIS A 233 3.36 -1.91 3.38
N GLU A 234 3.74 -0.72 2.97
CA GLU A 234 3.01 0.53 3.28
C GLU A 234 2.81 1.31 1.98
N GLU A 235 1.65 1.94 1.83
CA GLU A 235 1.30 2.61 0.58
C GLU A 235 0.38 3.79 0.78
N HIS A 236 0.57 4.81 -0.05
CA HIS A 236 -0.39 5.90 -0.24
C HIS A 236 -0.62 6.23 -1.71
N THR A 237 -1.88 6.53 -2.05
CA THR A 237 -2.23 7.28 -3.25
C THR A 237 -1.99 8.77 -3.02
N VAL A 238 -1.20 9.37 -3.90
CA VAL A 238 -0.89 10.81 -3.87
C VAL A 238 -1.31 11.50 -5.17
N ALA A 239 -1.73 12.77 -5.08
CA ALA A 239 -1.97 13.63 -6.24
C ALA A 239 -0.92 14.74 -6.32
N VAL A 240 -0.35 14.94 -7.51
CA VAL A 240 0.67 15.96 -7.77
C VAL A 240 0.02 17.23 -8.31
N PHE A 241 0.25 18.34 -7.63
CA PHE A 241 -0.16 19.69 -8.03
C PHE A 241 1.06 20.51 -8.49
N PRO A 242 0.85 21.72 -9.07
CA PRO A 242 1.97 22.53 -9.54
C PRO A 242 2.98 22.92 -8.44
N ASP A 243 2.53 23.09 -7.22
CA ASP A 243 3.26 23.63 -6.08
C ASP A 243 3.37 22.71 -4.86
N HIS A 244 2.64 21.59 -4.85
CA HIS A 244 2.66 20.61 -3.76
C HIS A 244 2.25 19.21 -4.23
N THR A 245 2.40 18.24 -3.35
CA THR A 245 1.84 16.89 -3.49
C THR A 245 0.96 16.60 -2.28
N GLU A 246 -0.24 16.08 -2.53
CA GLU A 246 -1.25 15.77 -1.53
C GLU A 246 -1.37 14.26 -1.35
N ILE A 247 -1.34 13.78 -0.10
CA ILE A 247 -1.67 12.39 0.23
C ILE A 247 -3.20 12.28 0.26
N LEU A 248 -3.79 11.56 -0.70
CA LEU A 248 -5.24 11.42 -0.80
C LEU A 248 -5.79 10.37 0.18
N THR A 249 -4.99 9.38 0.57
CA THR A 249 -5.36 8.27 1.46
C THR A 249 -4.90 8.49 2.90
N ASP A 250 -4.73 9.75 3.33
CA ASP A 250 -4.39 10.06 4.72
C ASP A 250 -5.52 9.63 5.66
N LEU A 251 -5.22 8.79 6.63
CA LEU A 251 -6.20 8.31 7.62
C LEU A 251 -6.78 9.42 8.51
N ASP A 252 -6.09 10.54 8.64
CA ASP A 252 -6.52 11.70 9.44
C ASP A 252 -6.98 12.89 8.56
N TYR A 253 -7.39 12.65 7.31
CA TYR A 253 -7.76 13.69 6.34
C TYR A 253 -8.81 14.68 6.87
N ALA A 254 -9.72 14.24 7.78
CA ALA A 254 -10.74 15.07 8.41
C ALA A 254 -10.37 15.53 9.82
N GLY A 255 -9.16 15.23 10.31
CA GLY A 255 -8.78 15.46 11.71
C GLY A 255 -9.50 14.56 12.71
N ASN A 256 -10.16 13.51 12.26
CA ASN A 256 -11.06 12.64 13.04
C ASN A 256 -10.51 11.22 13.26
N SER A 257 -9.25 10.95 12.91
CA SER A 257 -8.68 9.62 13.06
C SER A 257 -8.82 9.09 14.50
N CYS A 258 -9.44 7.94 14.64
CA CYS A 258 -9.53 7.23 15.93
C CYS A 258 -8.18 6.64 16.36
N LEU A 259 -7.16 6.74 15.51
CA LEU A 259 -5.81 6.24 15.74
C LEU A 259 -4.88 7.28 16.39
N LYS A 260 -5.40 8.47 16.80
CA LYS A 260 -4.64 9.47 17.56
C LYS A 260 -4.15 8.86 18.87
N GLY A 261 -2.83 8.69 18.98
CA GLY A 261 -2.17 8.17 20.18
C GLY A 261 -1.79 6.69 20.14
N THR A 262 -2.10 5.96 19.11
CA THR A 262 -1.42 4.71 18.83
C THR A 262 -0.12 5.03 18.09
N SER A 263 1.01 4.87 18.76
CA SER A 263 2.31 4.83 18.07
C SER A 263 2.30 3.59 17.16
N PHE A 264 2.00 3.82 15.90
CA PHE A 264 2.11 2.82 14.85
C PHE A 264 3.58 2.46 14.63
#